data_faafbf8e96f0e9a52deef8f9a6c7af3f
#
_entry.id   faafbf8e96f0e9a52deef8f9a6c7af3f
#
_cell.length_a   1.000
_cell.length_b   1.000
_cell.length_c   1.000
_cell.angle_alpha   90.00
_cell.angle_beta   90.00
_cell.angle_gamma   90.00
#
_symmetry.space_group_name_H-M   'P 1'
#
loop_
_entity.id
_entity.type
_entity.pdbx_description
1 polymer ?
#
loop_
_entity_poly.entity_id
_entity_poly.type
_entity_poly.pdbx_seq_one_letter_code
_entity_poly.pdbx_strand_id
1 'polypeptide(L)'
;MTGRRKGGEAAVEACVGGPAEALEEAPPEVADLAAACVRAVHRALGVELDYDPDSIPLLDHYLTLLPNRPREPTREPVRGLVAAMTGAYFGEVVRRLFPARWTIEPGGEAVDWRLEFRYCFLAFSPVAVAWEVLLRCDAPDGAAAYFLEEPTRGQVAERLDRLPRVPIDDYYTFAQRLETLVLTAGWLAERVRQSGRSPRPIEPERYAEFFRRLRTPG
;
A
#
# COMPACT_ATOMS: atom_id res chain seq x y z
N MET A 1 -20.01 5.17 -16.70
CA MET A 1 -18.86 5.14 -15.78
C MET A 1 -19.25 5.17 -14.29
N THR A 2 -20.48 4.81 -13.91
CA THR A 2 -21.04 4.99 -12.55
C THR A 2 -21.03 3.71 -11.68
N GLY A 3 -20.61 2.57 -12.21
CA GLY A 3 -20.63 1.28 -11.47
C GLY A 3 -19.38 0.99 -10.62
N ARG A 4 -18.25 1.65 -10.91
CA ARG A 4 -16.94 1.35 -10.28
C ARG A 4 -16.80 1.96 -8.86
N ARG A 5 -17.39 3.14 -8.61
CA ARG A 5 -17.37 3.81 -7.29
C ARG A 5 -18.08 3.02 -6.18
N LYS A 6 -19.24 2.41 -6.48
CA LYS A 6 -20.02 1.67 -5.47
C LYS A 6 -19.33 0.40 -4.94
N GLY A 7 -18.46 -0.22 -5.72
CA GLY A 7 -17.71 -1.40 -5.27
C GLY A 7 -16.59 -1.06 -4.26
N GLY A 8 -15.92 0.08 -4.45
CA GLY A 8 -14.87 0.55 -3.55
C GLY A 8 -15.42 1.01 -2.20
N GLU A 9 -16.49 1.80 -2.19
CA GLU A 9 -17.15 2.25 -0.96
C GLU A 9 -17.65 1.08 -0.11
N ALA A 10 -18.30 0.09 -0.73
CA ALA A 10 -18.76 -1.10 -0.01
C ALA A 10 -17.61 -1.97 0.53
N ALA A 11 -16.47 -2.02 -0.17
CA ALA A 11 -15.27 -2.73 0.29
C ALA A 11 -14.61 -2.01 1.46
N VAL A 12 -14.54 -0.68 1.41
CA VAL A 12 -14.06 0.17 2.50
C VAL A 12 -14.97 0.04 3.73
N GLU A 13 -16.30 0.19 3.57
CA GLU A 13 -17.27 -0.02 4.66
C GLU A 13 -17.17 -1.42 5.29
N ALA A 14 -16.87 -2.43 4.49
CA ALA A 14 -16.74 -3.80 4.97
C ALA A 14 -15.47 -4.02 5.83
N CYS A 15 -14.39 -3.30 5.54
CA CYS A 15 -13.16 -3.33 6.34
C CYS A 15 -13.21 -2.38 7.55
N VAL A 16 -14.07 -1.36 7.51
CA VAL A 16 -14.26 -0.36 8.57
C VAL A 16 -15.22 -0.85 9.67
N GLY A 17 -15.76 -2.05 9.61
CA GLY A 17 -16.73 -2.59 10.57
C GLY A 17 -16.26 -2.73 12.03
N GLY A 18 -15.13 -2.09 12.40
CA GLY A 18 -14.75 -1.80 13.78
C GLY A 18 -15.32 -0.44 14.22
N PRO A 19 -15.36 -0.16 15.53
CA PRO A 19 -15.72 1.16 16.04
C PRO A 19 -14.85 2.21 15.35
N ALA A 20 -15.41 3.40 15.09
CA ALA A 20 -14.65 4.55 14.56
C ALA A 20 -13.53 4.90 15.58
N GLU A 21 -12.42 4.18 15.49
CA GLU A 21 -11.23 4.50 16.27
C GLU A 21 -10.57 5.74 15.66
N ALA A 22 -10.10 6.62 16.52
CA ALA A 22 -9.31 7.76 16.09
C ALA A 22 -8.13 7.24 15.25
N LEU A 23 -7.92 7.85 14.10
CA LEU A 23 -6.81 7.54 13.23
C LEU A 23 -5.51 7.75 14.02
N GLU A 24 -4.76 6.69 14.24
CA GLU A 24 -3.46 6.75 14.93
C GLU A 24 -2.54 7.70 14.15
N GLU A 25 -1.78 8.56 14.82
CA GLU A 25 -0.85 9.44 14.13
C GLU A 25 0.21 8.65 13.37
N ALA A 26 0.57 9.16 12.19
CA ALA A 26 1.68 8.56 11.44
C ALA A 26 3.00 8.78 12.18
N PRO A 27 3.92 7.81 12.14
CA PRO A 27 5.28 8.05 12.62
C PRO A 27 5.88 9.31 11.98
N PRO A 28 6.66 10.12 12.74
CA PRO A 28 7.21 11.38 12.23
C PRO A 28 7.96 11.23 10.91
N GLU A 29 8.73 10.17 10.75
CA GLU A 29 9.50 9.88 9.54
C GLU A 29 8.59 9.70 8.32
N VAL A 30 7.47 9.01 8.49
CA VAL A 30 6.47 8.81 7.44
C VAL A 30 5.77 10.13 7.13
N ALA A 31 5.36 10.87 8.16
CA ALA A 31 4.66 12.14 8.01
C ALA A 31 5.52 13.17 7.26
N ASP A 32 6.81 13.26 7.59
CA ASP A 32 7.77 14.16 6.95
C ASP A 32 7.98 13.83 5.47
N LEU A 33 8.12 12.55 5.13
CA LEU A 33 8.28 12.08 3.76
C LEU A 33 6.99 12.27 2.94
N ALA A 34 5.82 11.96 3.50
CA ALA A 34 4.55 12.18 2.84
C ALA A 34 4.31 13.68 2.57
N ALA A 35 4.62 14.55 3.54
CA ALA A 35 4.56 16.01 3.36
C ALA A 35 5.58 16.50 2.32
N ALA A 36 6.77 15.90 2.25
CA ALA A 36 7.75 16.21 1.20
C ALA A 36 7.22 15.82 -0.19
N CYS A 37 6.50 14.70 -0.31
CA CYS A 37 5.81 14.30 -1.54
C CYS A 37 4.79 15.35 -1.98
N VAL A 38 3.90 15.79 -1.08
CA VAL A 38 2.91 16.85 -1.35
C VAL A 38 3.59 18.10 -1.89
N ARG A 39 4.65 18.56 -1.23
CA ARG A 39 5.42 19.75 -1.68
C ARG A 39 6.09 19.53 -3.04
N ALA A 40 6.59 18.34 -3.33
CA ALA A 40 7.24 18.03 -4.61
C ALA A 40 6.23 18.03 -5.77
N VAL A 41 5.08 17.41 -5.57
CA VAL A 41 3.99 17.40 -6.56
C VAL A 41 3.43 18.80 -6.77
N HIS A 42 3.21 19.56 -5.70
CA HIS A 42 2.76 20.96 -5.82
C HIS A 42 3.72 21.82 -6.64
N ARG A 43 5.02 21.68 -6.43
CA ARG A 43 6.04 22.42 -7.22
C ARG A 43 6.07 22.00 -8.68
N ALA A 44 5.80 20.72 -8.98
CA ALA A 44 5.89 20.19 -10.33
C ALA A 44 4.61 20.41 -11.15
N LEU A 45 3.44 20.30 -10.52
CA LEU A 45 2.14 20.26 -11.18
C LEU A 45 1.26 21.48 -10.84
N GLY A 46 1.59 22.26 -9.80
CA GLY A 46 0.76 23.36 -9.31
C GLY A 46 -0.51 22.89 -8.59
N VAL A 47 -0.63 21.58 -8.28
CA VAL A 47 -1.79 20.98 -7.58
C VAL A 47 -1.37 20.48 -6.22
N GLU A 48 -2.28 20.49 -5.27
CA GLU A 48 -2.05 19.99 -3.92
C GLU A 48 -2.63 18.58 -3.78
N LEU A 49 -1.84 17.66 -3.24
CA LEU A 49 -2.30 16.34 -2.85
C LEU A 49 -2.91 16.40 -1.45
N ASP A 50 -4.09 15.83 -1.26
CA ASP A 50 -4.93 15.94 -0.05
C ASP A 50 -5.09 14.62 0.72
N TYR A 51 -4.32 13.59 0.34
CA TYR A 51 -4.43 12.22 0.85
C TYR A 51 -5.77 11.52 0.53
N ASP A 52 -6.56 12.07 -0.36
CA ASP A 52 -7.73 11.38 -0.90
C ASP A 52 -7.31 10.36 -1.98
N PRO A 53 -7.98 9.20 -2.09
CA PRO A 53 -7.74 8.26 -3.18
C PRO A 53 -7.81 8.87 -4.58
N ASP A 54 -8.65 9.87 -4.78
CA ASP A 54 -8.79 10.58 -6.06
C ASP A 54 -7.52 11.39 -6.41
N SER A 55 -6.61 11.62 -5.47
CA SER A 55 -5.31 12.26 -5.71
C SER A 55 -4.22 11.30 -6.22
N ILE A 56 -4.42 9.98 -6.13
CA ILE A 56 -3.44 8.97 -6.57
C ILE A 56 -3.07 9.07 -8.06
N PRO A 57 -4.02 9.30 -9.00
CA PRO A 57 -3.64 9.52 -10.40
C PRO A 57 -2.72 10.73 -10.63
N LEU A 58 -2.79 11.76 -9.79
CA LEU A 58 -1.88 12.91 -9.85
C LEU A 58 -0.46 12.50 -9.43
N LEU A 59 -0.34 11.62 -8.45
CA LEU A 59 0.96 11.05 -8.04
C LEU A 59 1.56 10.21 -9.17
N ASP A 60 0.77 9.36 -9.82
CA ASP A 60 1.22 8.59 -10.99
C ASP A 60 1.66 9.52 -12.13
N HIS A 61 0.89 10.57 -12.41
CA HIS A 61 1.27 11.57 -13.41
C HIS A 61 2.58 12.27 -13.06
N TYR A 62 2.77 12.68 -11.81
CA TYR A 62 4.03 13.27 -11.35
C TYR A 62 5.23 12.36 -11.64
N LEU A 63 5.11 11.06 -11.40
CA LEU A 63 6.19 10.11 -11.68
C LEU A 63 6.53 10.01 -13.17
N THR A 64 5.55 10.21 -14.08
CA THR A 64 5.84 10.22 -15.53
C THR A 64 6.69 11.41 -15.97
N LEU A 65 6.69 12.51 -15.22
CA LEU A 65 7.48 13.71 -15.50
C LEU A 65 8.93 13.58 -15.03
N LEU A 66 9.23 12.62 -14.17
CA LEU A 66 10.59 12.39 -13.71
C LEU A 66 11.44 11.81 -14.84
N PRO A 67 12.71 12.23 -14.96
CA PRO A 67 13.59 11.72 -16.00
C PRO A 67 13.74 10.19 -15.89
N ASN A 68 13.10 9.48 -16.79
CA ASN A 68 13.18 8.02 -16.88
C ASN A 68 14.48 7.65 -17.61
N ARG A 69 15.63 7.74 -16.95
CA ARG A 69 16.93 7.30 -17.49
C ARG A 69 17.31 5.95 -16.90
N PRO A 70 18.00 5.10 -17.69
CA PRO A 70 18.49 3.81 -17.22
C PRO A 70 19.32 3.95 -15.93
N ARG A 71 19.39 2.86 -15.15
CA ARG A 71 20.10 2.76 -13.86
C ARG A 71 21.48 3.40 -13.89
N GLU A 72 21.58 4.71 -13.63
CA GLU A 72 22.84 5.38 -13.36
C GLU A 72 23.09 5.27 -11.85
N PRO A 73 24.19 4.65 -11.39
CA PRO A 73 24.48 4.48 -9.95
C PRO A 73 24.49 5.80 -9.17
N THR A 74 24.87 6.90 -9.81
CA THR A 74 24.91 8.24 -9.23
C THR A 74 23.53 8.81 -8.89
N ARG A 75 22.44 8.21 -9.36
CA ARG A 75 21.05 8.65 -9.11
C ARG A 75 20.27 7.77 -8.14
N GLU A 76 20.87 6.69 -7.67
CA GLU A 76 20.23 5.77 -6.72
C GLU A 76 19.72 6.49 -5.45
N PRO A 77 20.49 7.40 -4.81
CA PRO A 77 20.01 8.14 -3.65
C PRO A 77 18.78 9.01 -3.93
N VAL A 78 18.71 9.61 -5.13
CA VAL A 78 17.54 10.43 -5.52
C VAL A 78 16.32 9.54 -5.75
N ARG A 79 16.50 8.39 -6.39
CA ARG A 79 15.41 7.41 -6.58
C ARG A 79 14.92 6.87 -5.27
N GLY A 80 15.83 6.54 -4.34
CA GLY A 80 15.50 6.11 -2.99
C GLY A 80 14.63 7.13 -2.25
N LEU A 81 15.00 8.41 -2.34
CA LEU A 81 14.20 9.49 -1.74
C LEU A 81 12.83 9.62 -2.41
N VAL A 82 12.75 9.56 -3.74
CA VAL A 82 11.47 9.61 -4.46
C VAL A 82 10.58 8.42 -4.07
N ALA A 83 11.13 7.21 -4.05
CA ALA A 83 10.38 6.02 -3.64
C ALA A 83 9.90 6.14 -2.19
N ALA A 84 10.75 6.61 -1.27
CA ALA A 84 10.38 6.81 0.13
C ALA A 84 9.25 7.85 0.27
N MET A 85 9.35 9.01 -0.38
CA MET A 85 8.32 10.06 -0.33
C MET A 85 7.00 9.59 -0.93
N THR A 86 7.01 9.00 -2.13
CA THR A 86 5.78 8.57 -2.81
C THR A 86 5.16 7.35 -2.15
N GLY A 87 5.98 6.43 -1.62
CA GLY A 87 5.52 5.29 -0.83
C GLY A 87 4.90 5.73 0.50
N ALA A 88 5.50 6.68 1.22
CA ALA A 88 4.93 7.24 2.44
C ALA A 88 3.58 7.91 2.17
N TYR A 89 3.48 8.72 1.11
CA TYR A 89 2.22 9.33 0.71
C TYR A 89 1.15 8.28 0.37
N PHE A 90 1.50 7.30 -0.46
CA PHE A 90 0.59 6.18 -0.81
C PHE A 90 0.12 5.41 0.41
N GLY A 91 1.04 5.10 1.32
CA GLY A 91 0.70 4.42 2.58
C GLY A 91 -0.25 5.24 3.45
N GLU A 92 -0.10 6.58 3.51
CA GLU A 92 -1.02 7.46 4.23
C GLU A 92 -2.41 7.52 3.59
N VAL A 93 -2.52 7.48 2.25
CA VAL A 93 -3.81 7.33 1.57
C VAL A 93 -4.48 6.01 1.97
N VAL A 94 -3.74 4.90 1.92
CA VAL A 94 -4.26 3.58 2.33
C VAL A 94 -4.67 3.56 3.80
N ARG A 95 -3.86 4.13 4.70
CA ARG A 95 -4.14 4.17 6.13
C ARG A 95 -5.39 4.98 6.48
N ARG A 96 -5.71 5.99 5.66
CA ARG A 96 -6.96 6.77 5.82
C ARG A 96 -8.18 6.04 5.26
N LEU A 97 -7.98 5.15 4.28
CA LEU A 97 -9.04 4.30 3.73
C LEU A 97 -9.37 3.11 4.63
N PHE A 98 -8.33 2.54 5.27
CA PHE A 98 -8.46 1.31 6.03
C PHE A 98 -7.83 1.46 7.41
N PRO A 99 -8.45 0.92 8.47
CA PRO A 99 -7.80 0.84 9.77
C PRO A 99 -6.51 0.03 9.66
N ALA A 100 -5.39 0.73 9.63
CA ALA A 100 -4.05 0.16 9.51
C ALA A 100 -3.05 0.99 10.32
N ARG A 101 -1.93 0.37 10.69
CA ARG A 101 -0.83 1.03 11.41
C ARG A 101 0.48 0.85 10.67
N TRP A 102 1.34 1.83 10.81
CA TRP A 102 2.73 1.71 10.39
C TRP A 102 3.54 0.90 11.39
N THR A 103 4.40 0.05 10.87
CA THR A 103 5.42 -0.65 11.65
C THR A 103 6.78 -0.34 11.04
N ILE A 104 7.60 0.35 11.83
CA ILE A 104 8.98 0.74 11.49
C ILE A 104 9.90 0.01 12.46
N GLU A 105 10.77 -0.85 11.91
CA GLU A 105 11.79 -1.51 12.72
C GLU A 105 12.98 -0.57 12.96
N PRO A 106 13.47 -0.46 14.21
CA PRO A 106 14.62 0.39 14.50
C PRO A 106 15.83 0.00 13.64
N GLY A 107 16.40 0.98 12.92
CA GLY A 107 17.56 0.76 12.06
C GLY A 107 17.24 0.11 10.70
N GLY A 108 15.96 -0.18 10.40
CA GLY A 108 15.53 -0.65 9.09
C GLY A 108 15.52 0.46 8.04
N GLU A 109 15.64 0.07 6.78
CA GLU A 109 15.48 0.99 5.65
C GLU A 109 14.01 1.29 5.39
N ALA A 110 13.70 2.39 4.69
CA ALA A 110 12.32 2.76 4.39
C ALA A 110 11.56 1.68 3.58
N VAL A 111 12.27 0.88 2.79
CA VAL A 111 11.70 -0.25 2.05
C VAL A 111 11.17 -1.36 2.95
N ASP A 112 11.66 -1.45 4.19
CA ASP A 112 11.23 -2.42 5.20
C ASP A 112 10.02 -1.94 6.01
N TRP A 113 9.63 -0.67 5.87
CA TRP A 113 8.46 -0.13 6.56
C TRP A 113 7.20 -0.81 6.07
N ARG A 114 6.36 -1.23 7.01
CA ARG A 114 5.15 -1.96 6.70
C ARG A 114 3.92 -1.21 7.14
N LEU A 115 2.87 -1.33 6.34
CA LEU A 115 1.51 -0.97 6.72
C LEU A 115 0.75 -2.26 7.03
N GLU A 116 0.30 -2.42 8.29
CA GLU A 116 -0.37 -3.59 8.82
C GLU A 116 -1.83 -3.28 9.08
N PHE A 117 -2.75 -4.05 8.47
CA PHE A 117 -4.19 -3.85 8.63
C PHE A 117 -4.67 -4.38 9.98
N ARG A 118 -5.62 -3.68 10.60
CA ARG A 118 -6.05 -3.99 11.97
C ARG A 118 -7.12 -5.08 12.05
N TYR A 119 -7.98 -5.21 11.05
CA TYR A 119 -9.14 -6.12 11.10
C TYR A 119 -9.10 -7.27 10.08
N CYS A 120 -8.10 -7.31 9.24
CA CYS A 120 -7.80 -8.45 8.37
C CYS A 120 -6.29 -8.66 8.32
N PHE A 121 -5.84 -9.93 8.30
CA PHE A 121 -4.40 -10.19 8.24
C PHE A 121 -3.90 -9.89 6.83
N LEU A 122 -3.41 -8.68 6.66
CA LEU A 122 -2.83 -8.15 5.44
C LEU A 122 -1.78 -7.11 5.82
N ALA A 123 -0.59 -7.24 5.27
CA ALA A 123 0.46 -6.23 5.38
C ALA A 123 1.19 -6.07 4.05
N PHE A 124 1.80 -4.93 3.81
CA PHE A 124 2.67 -4.68 2.67
C PHE A 124 3.62 -3.52 2.95
N SER A 125 4.68 -3.38 2.13
CA SER A 125 5.55 -2.21 2.16
C SER A 125 5.13 -1.19 1.10
N PRO A 126 4.59 -0.02 1.51
CA PRO A 126 4.26 1.04 0.55
C PRO A 126 5.47 1.59 -0.21
N VAL A 127 6.66 1.59 0.42
CA VAL A 127 7.89 2.05 -0.22
C VAL A 127 8.40 1.03 -1.24
N ALA A 128 8.29 -0.27 -0.97
CA ALA A 128 8.61 -1.29 -1.96
C ALA A 128 7.66 -1.23 -3.17
N VAL A 129 6.36 -0.97 -2.95
CA VAL A 129 5.41 -0.69 -4.04
C VAL A 129 5.85 0.53 -4.84
N ALA A 130 6.29 1.61 -4.19
CA ALA A 130 6.78 2.81 -4.87
C ALA A 130 8.02 2.52 -5.74
N TRP A 131 8.91 1.63 -5.31
CA TRP A 131 10.04 1.17 -6.11
C TRP A 131 9.57 0.44 -7.38
N GLU A 132 8.59 -0.46 -7.29
CA GLU A 132 8.03 -1.13 -8.47
C GLU A 132 7.41 -0.15 -9.47
N VAL A 133 6.62 0.81 -8.97
CA VAL A 133 6.01 1.86 -9.80
C VAL A 133 7.08 2.70 -10.47
N LEU A 134 8.10 3.13 -9.72
CA LEU A 134 9.18 4.00 -10.23
C LEU A 134 10.07 3.29 -11.27
N LEU A 135 10.37 2.02 -11.05
CA LEU A 135 11.24 1.22 -11.93
C LEU A 135 10.47 0.48 -13.02
N ARG A 136 9.14 0.39 -12.92
CA ARG A 136 8.26 -0.38 -13.81
C ARG A 136 8.69 -1.85 -13.94
N CYS A 137 9.11 -2.44 -12.83
CA CYS A 137 9.49 -3.85 -12.72
C CYS A 137 9.21 -4.35 -11.31
N ASP A 138 9.05 -5.67 -11.18
CA ASP A 138 8.83 -6.30 -9.88
C ASP A 138 10.02 -6.07 -8.94
N ALA A 139 9.72 -5.84 -7.66
CA ALA A 139 10.74 -5.71 -6.63
C ALA A 139 11.45 -7.06 -6.42
N PRO A 140 12.77 -7.04 -6.16
CA PRO A 140 13.49 -8.25 -5.78
C PRO A 140 12.81 -8.94 -4.58
N ASP A 141 12.85 -10.27 -4.56
CA ASP A 141 12.37 -11.10 -3.44
C ASP A 141 10.90 -10.86 -3.02
N GLY A 142 10.10 -10.25 -3.90
CA GLY A 142 8.69 -9.97 -3.61
C GLY A 142 8.49 -8.94 -2.49
N ALA A 143 9.41 -7.99 -2.31
CA ALA A 143 9.35 -6.98 -1.26
C ALA A 143 8.05 -6.14 -1.28
N ALA A 144 7.46 -5.94 -2.47
CA ALA A 144 6.17 -5.26 -2.64
C ALA A 144 4.96 -6.21 -2.56
N ALA A 145 5.16 -7.49 -2.25
CA ALA A 145 4.07 -8.45 -2.14
C ALA A 145 3.13 -8.13 -0.98
N TYR A 146 1.90 -8.60 -1.11
CA TYR A 146 0.97 -8.62 0.01
C TYR A 146 1.28 -9.81 0.91
N PHE A 147 1.54 -9.53 2.18
CA PHE A 147 1.77 -10.55 3.19
C PHE A 147 0.44 -11.01 3.79
N LEU A 148 0.14 -12.27 3.58
CA LEU A 148 -1.09 -12.94 3.98
C LEU A 148 -0.74 -14.30 4.60
N GLU A 149 -1.51 -14.74 5.59
CA GLU A 149 -1.39 -16.11 6.14
C GLU A 149 -2.03 -17.14 5.17
N GLU A 150 -1.45 -18.35 5.14
CA GLU A 150 -2.10 -19.48 4.48
C GLU A 150 -3.33 -19.98 5.28
N PRO A 151 -4.38 -20.49 4.63
CA PRO A 151 -4.55 -20.69 3.18
C PRO A 151 -5.10 -19.44 2.46
N THR A 152 -5.20 -18.31 3.14
CA THR A 152 -5.80 -17.07 2.61
C THR A 152 -5.01 -16.52 1.43
N ARG A 153 -3.68 -16.61 1.51
CA ARG A 153 -2.77 -16.18 0.45
C ARG A 153 -3.09 -16.85 -0.89
N GLY A 154 -3.20 -18.20 -0.90
CA GLY A 154 -3.53 -18.95 -2.09
C GLY A 154 -4.90 -18.58 -2.67
N GLN A 155 -5.89 -18.40 -1.81
CA GLN A 155 -7.25 -18.01 -2.23
C GLN A 155 -7.32 -16.59 -2.82
N VAL A 156 -6.55 -15.66 -2.28
CA VAL A 156 -6.44 -14.29 -2.85
C VAL A 156 -5.74 -14.36 -4.20
N ALA A 157 -4.63 -15.09 -4.32
CA ALA A 157 -3.92 -15.26 -5.58
C ALA A 157 -4.84 -15.82 -6.68
N GLU A 158 -5.57 -16.91 -6.41
CA GLU A 158 -6.53 -17.46 -7.35
C GLU A 158 -7.62 -16.48 -7.80
N ARG A 159 -8.05 -15.58 -6.90
CA ARG A 159 -9.06 -14.56 -7.24
C ARG A 159 -8.48 -13.46 -8.11
N LEU A 160 -7.26 -13.02 -7.81
CA LEU A 160 -6.55 -12.03 -8.61
C LEU A 160 -6.28 -12.56 -10.03
N ASP A 161 -5.89 -13.83 -10.17
CA ASP A 161 -5.65 -14.49 -11.46
C ASP A 161 -6.90 -14.55 -12.36
N ARG A 162 -8.08 -14.50 -11.77
CA ARG A 162 -9.36 -14.47 -12.50
C ARG A 162 -9.77 -13.08 -12.98
N LEU A 163 -9.10 -12.05 -12.52
CA LEU A 163 -9.38 -10.68 -12.98
C LEU A 163 -8.89 -10.49 -14.42
N PRO A 164 -9.50 -9.56 -15.17
CA PRO A 164 -8.98 -9.18 -16.48
C PRO A 164 -7.52 -8.72 -16.36
N ARG A 165 -6.71 -9.13 -17.32
CA ARG A 165 -5.31 -8.69 -17.37
C ARG A 165 -5.24 -7.18 -17.55
N VAL A 166 -4.44 -6.55 -16.72
CA VAL A 166 -4.15 -5.12 -16.79
C VAL A 166 -3.04 -4.89 -17.83
N PRO A 167 -3.15 -3.89 -18.71
CA PRO A 167 -2.05 -3.50 -19.58
C PRO A 167 -0.79 -3.21 -18.78
N ILE A 168 0.38 -3.55 -19.32
CA ILE A 168 1.66 -3.39 -18.63
C ILE A 168 1.92 -1.92 -18.22
N ASP A 169 1.43 -0.98 -19.01
CA ASP A 169 1.58 0.45 -18.73
C ASP A 169 0.77 0.90 -17.52
N ASP A 170 -0.35 0.26 -17.24
CA ASP A 170 -1.20 0.55 -16.09
C ASP A 170 -0.81 -0.30 -14.86
N TYR A 171 -0.16 -1.46 -15.09
CA TYR A 171 0.18 -2.41 -14.02
C TYR A 171 1.09 -1.79 -12.95
N TYR A 172 2.11 -1.05 -13.36
CA TYR A 172 3.04 -0.38 -12.46
C TYR A 172 2.60 1.07 -12.17
N THR A 173 1.37 1.23 -11.63
CA THR A 173 0.84 2.52 -11.16
C THR A 173 0.33 2.38 -9.73
N PHE A 174 0.38 3.45 -8.96
CA PHE A 174 -0.23 3.48 -7.63
C PHE A 174 -1.76 3.31 -7.71
N ALA A 175 -2.39 3.84 -8.75
CA ALA A 175 -3.83 3.67 -8.96
C ALA A 175 -4.21 2.19 -9.09
N GLN A 176 -3.46 1.39 -9.86
CA GLN A 176 -3.70 -0.04 -10.00
C GLN A 176 -3.40 -0.80 -8.70
N ARG A 177 -2.32 -0.41 -7.98
CA ARG A 177 -1.98 -1.01 -6.68
C ARG A 177 -3.07 -0.73 -5.64
N LEU A 178 -3.61 0.48 -5.61
CA LEU A 178 -4.72 0.84 -4.73
C LEU A 178 -5.98 0.04 -5.06
N GLU A 179 -6.35 -0.07 -6.34
CA GLU A 179 -7.51 -0.89 -6.76
C GLU A 179 -7.37 -2.34 -6.32
N THR A 180 -6.21 -2.95 -6.54
CA THR A 180 -5.93 -4.33 -6.12
C THR A 180 -6.03 -4.49 -4.61
N LEU A 181 -5.53 -3.52 -3.86
CA LEU A 181 -5.57 -3.50 -2.40
C LEU A 181 -7.00 -3.40 -1.88
N VAL A 182 -7.81 -2.50 -2.46
CA VAL A 182 -9.24 -2.33 -2.12
C VAL A 182 -10.00 -3.62 -2.39
N LEU A 183 -9.79 -4.28 -3.52
CA LEU A 183 -10.42 -5.57 -3.82
C LEU A 183 -10.01 -6.65 -2.82
N THR A 184 -8.72 -6.76 -2.54
CA THR A 184 -8.17 -7.76 -1.61
C THR A 184 -8.74 -7.55 -0.20
N ALA A 185 -8.68 -6.34 0.33
CA ALA A 185 -9.20 -6.00 1.64
C ALA A 185 -10.72 -6.25 1.72
N GLY A 186 -11.48 -5.91 0.68
CA GLY A 186 -12.91 -6.19 0.58
C GLY A 186 -13.23 -7.68 0.65
N TRP A 187 -12.47 -8.54 -0.05
CA TRP A 187 -12.67 -10.00 0.04
C TRP A 187 -12.33 -10.56 1.42
N LEU A 188 -11.30 -10.04 2.06
CA LEU A 188 -10.93 -10.45 3.42
C LEU A 188 -12.00 -10.06 4.43
N ALA A 189 -12.54 -8.85 4.34
CA ALA A 189 -13.63 -8.39 5.20
C ALA A 189 -14.92 -9.21 5.00
N GLU A 190 -15.26 -9.52 3.76
CA GLU A 190 -16.39 -10.38 3.45
C GLU A 190 -16.26 -11.76 4.10
N ARG A 191 -15.08 -12.36 4.08
CA ARG A 191 -14.83 -13.63 4.77
C ARG A 191 -15.03 -13.54 6.28
N VAL A 192 -14.57 -12.46 6.91
CA VAL A 192 -14.80 -12.24 8.35
C VAL A 192 -16.30 -12.19 8.62
N ARG A 193 -17.08 -11.44 7.84
CA ARG A 193 -18.53 -11.35 7.97
C ARG A 193 -19.23 -12.72 7.80
N GLN A 194 -18.83 -13.47 6.76
CA GLN A 194 -19.39 -14.81 6.49
C GLN A 194 -19.07 -15.83 7.58
N SER A 195 -17.98 -15.63 8.33
CA SER A 195 -17.67 -16.49 9.48
C SER A 195 -18.60 -16.30 10.69
N GLY A 196 -19.48 -15.29 10.65
CA GLY A 196 -20.36 -14.92 11.76
C GLY A 196 -19.62 -14.35 12.98
N ARG A 197 -18.34 -14.06 12.86
CA ARG A 197 -17.52 -13.48 13.94
C ARG A 197 -17.47 -11.96 13.79
N SER A 198 -17.57 -11.27 14.93
CA SER A 198 -17.28 -9.85 14.95
C SER A 198 -15.79 -9.60 14.63
N PRO A 199 -15.46 -8.60 13.79
CA PRO A 199 -14.09 -8.22 13.54
C PRO A 199 -13.38 -7.91 14.86
N ARG A 200 -12.20 -8.48 15.08
CA ARG A 200 -11.36 -8.16 16.22
C ARG A 200 -10.05 -7.59 15.72
N PRO A 201 -9.49 -6.59 16.39
CA PRO A 201 -8.17 -6.06 16.04
C PRO A 201 -7.14 -7.19 16.06
N ILE A 202 -6.23 -7.14 15.10
CA ILE A 202 -5.08 -8.03 15.06
C ILE A 202 -3.96 -7.37 15.83
N GLU A 203 -3.49 -8.07 16.85
CA GLU A 203 -2.43 -7.58 17.74
C GLU A 203 -1.09 -7.47 16.99
N PRO A 204 -0.26 -6.46 17.30
CA PRO A 204 1.06 -6.26 16.68
C PRO A 204 1.94 -7.50 16.75
N GLU A 205 1.87 -8.23 17.86
CA GLU A 205 2.67 -9.42 18.13
C GLU A 205 2.44 -10.53 17.11
N ARG A 206 1.21 -10.63 16.57
CA ARG A 206 0.88 -11.62 15.53
C ARG A 206 1.62 -11.33 14.23
N TYR A 207 1.71 -10.07 13.83
CA TYR A 207 2.50 -9.67 12.68
C TYR A 207 3.99 -9.87 12.93
N ALA A 208 4.48 -9.48 14.11
CA ALA A 208 5.87 -9.68 14.48
C ALA A 208 6.27 -11.17 14.46
N GLU A 209 5.41 -12.06 14.93
CA GLU A 209 5.64 -13.50 14.85
C GLU A 209 5.67 -14.02 13.42
N PHE A 210 4.72 -13.58 12.57
CA PHE A 210 4.66 -13.95 11.17
C PHE A 210 5.95 -13.55 10.43
N PHE A 211 6.40 -12.31 10.56
CA PHE A 211 7.61 -11.83 9.90
C PHE A 211 8.88 -12.47 10.46
N ARG A 212 8.91 -12.81 11.74
CA ARG A 212 10.03 -13.57 12.32
C ARG A 212 10.15 -14.94 11.66
N ARG A 213 9.05 -15.65 11.47
CA ARG A 213 9.03 -16.95 10.78
C ARG A 213 9.50 -16.86 9.33
N LEU A 214 9.15 -15.80 8.62
CA LEU A 214 9.60 -15.59 7.24
C LEU A 214 11.12 -15.36 7.12
N ARG A 215 11.76 -14.78 8.16
CA ARG A 215 13.20 -14.50 8.18
C ARG A 215 14.05 -15.69 8.63
N THR A 216 13.43 -16.70 9.23
CA THR A 216 14.14 -17.91 9.67
C THR A 216 13.86 -19.00 8.66
N PRO A 217 14.77 -19.25 7.68
CA PRO A 217 14.62 -20.39 6.80
C PRO A 217 14.74 -21.65 7.66
N GLY A 218 13.75 -22.57 7.57
CA GLY A 218 13.76 -23.87 8.20
C GLY A 218 14.86 -24.79 7.64
#